data_614be9ddb53c8ff13268064b9bf22ada
#
_entry.id   614be9ddb53c8ff13268064b9bf22ada
#
_cell.length_a   1.000
_cell.length_b   1.000
_cell.length_c   1.000
_cell.angle_alpha   90.00
_cell.angle_beta   90.00
_cell.angle_gamma   90.00
#
_symmetry.space_group_name_H-M   'P 1'
#
loop_
_entity.id
_entity.type
_entity.pdbx_description
1 polymer ?
#
loop_
_entity_poly.entity_id
_entity_poly.type
_entity_poly.pdbx_seq_one_letter_code
_entity_poly.pdbx_strand_id
1 'polypeptide(L)'
;MAKEKTTHVEVTRATSNSAVETIVDALSELEDDIDGLYVRAEEMKKRLMAQSNEEVEKLKQQVIAMANEEAKQIVDSARAEAEAESEKIGEMGRANVAKLKKNINSSFEAAVDNIVKTILG
;
A
#
# COMPACT_ATOMS: atom_id res chain seq x y z
N MET A 1 -61.75 -63.69 -14.76
CA MET A 1 -60.27 -63.79 -14.97
C MET A 1 -59.71 -62.69 -15.85
N ALA A 2 -60.31 -62.28 -16.94
CA ALA A 2 -59.84 -61.18 -17.79
C ALA A 2 -59.88 -59.83 -17.14
N LYS A 3 -60.88 -59.52 -16.27
CA LYS A 3 -60.96 -58.26 -15.50
C LYS A 3 -59.86 -58.09 -14.47
N GLU A 4 -59.43 -59.14 -13.79
CA GLU A 4 -58.36 -59.09 -12.79
C GLU A 4 -57.00 -58.80 -13.41
N LYS A 5 -56.67 -59.36 -14.53
CA LYS A 5 -55.42 -59.10 -15.27
C LYS A 5 -55.38 -57.71 -15.82
N THR A 6 -56.51 -57.16 -16.33
CA THR A 6 -56.58 -55.77 -16.84
C THR A 6 -56.40 -54.77 -15.72
N THR A 7 -57.07 -55.00 -14.59
CA THR A 7 -56.94 -54.10 -13.42
C THR A 7 -55.53 -54.11 -12.85
N HIS A 8 -54.86 -55.25 -12.80
CA HIS A 8 -53.47 -55.37 -12.34
C HIS A 8 -52.49 -54.65 -13.27
N VAL A 9 -52.65 -54.77 -14.57
CA VAL A 9 -51.83 -54.05 -15.55
C VAL A 9 -52.04 -52.52 -15.47
N GLU A 10 -53.27 -52.06 -15.29
CA GLU A 10 -53.60 -50.62 -15.12
C GLU A 10 -52.99 -50.05 -13.84
N VAL A 11 -53.08 -50.76 -12.70
CA VAL A 11 -52.43 -50.36 -11.43
C VAL A 11 -50.94 -50.33 -11.57
N THR A 12 -50.29 -51.27 -12.22
CA THR A 12 -48.84 -51.31 -12.48
C THR A 12 -48.44 -50.16 -13.39
N ARG A 13 -49.18 -49.81 -14.42
CA ARG A 13 -48.95 -48.65 -15.28
C ARG A 13 -49.05 -47.35 -14.52
N ALA A 14 -50.12 -47.14 -13.73
CA ALA A 14 -50.33 -45.96 -12.93
C ALA A 14 -49.23 -45.78 -11.92
N THR A 15 -48.77 -46.83 -11.24
CA THR A 15 -47.65 -46.82 -10.30
C THR A 15 -46.32 -46.50 -11.00
N SER A 16 -46.08 -47.07 -12.17
CA SER A 16 -44.90 -46.83 -12.98
C SER A 16 -44.85 -45.36 -13.48
N ASN A 17 -46.01 -44.84 -13.98
CA ASN A 17 -46.10 -43.43 -14.40
C ASN A 17 -45.89 -42.46 -13.23
N SER A 18 -46.45 -42.75 -12.05
CA SER A 18 -46.27 -41.98 -10.86
C SER A 18 -44.79 -41.97 -10.40
N ALA A 19 -44.11 -43.10 -10.48
CA ALA A 19 -42.68 -43.20 -10.19
C ALA A 19 -41.85 -42.41 -11.19
N VAL A 20 -42.20 -42.47 -12.49
CA VAL A 20 -41.53 -41.67 -13.53
C VAL A 20 -41.76 -40.18 -13.30
N GLU A 21 -42.96 -39.73 -12.99
CA GLU A 21 -43.27 -38.33 -12.67
C GLU A 21 -42.46 -37.86 -11.45
N THR A 22 -42.34 -38.68 -10.39
CA THR A 22 -41.55 -38.35 -9.22
C THR A 22 -40.07 -38.19 -9.58
N ILE A 23 -39.53 -39.04 -10.42
CA ILE A 23 -38.14 -38.96 -10.89
C ILE A 23 -37.94 -37.69 -11.75
N VAL A 24 -38.86 -37.37 -12.64
CA VAL A 24 -38.80 -36.19 -13.49
C VAL A 24 -38.86 -34.91 -12.65
N ASP A 25 -39.74 -34.89 -11.66
CA ASP A 25 -39.84 -33.73 -10.73
C ASP A 25 -38.55 -33.57 -9.93
N ALA A 26 -37.96 -34.64 -9.43
CA ALA A 26 -36.69 -34.61 -8.71
C ALA A 26 -35.54 -34.12 -9.59
N LEU A 27 -35.49 -34.56 -10.85
CA LEU A 27 -34.48 -34.09 -11.82
C LEU A 27 -34.68 -32.62 -12.17
N SER A 28 -35.93 -32.17 -12.28
CA SER A 28 -36.26 -30.76 -12.53
C SER A 28 -35.82 -29.86 -11.37
N GLU A 29 -36.09 -30.30 -10.12
CA GLU A 29 -35.61 -29.59 -8.92
C GLU A 29 -34.07 -29.54 -8.88
N LEU A 30 -33.40 -30.63 -9.23
CA LEU A 30 -31.95 -30.68 -9.29
C LEU A 30 -31.38 -29.73 -10.35
N GLU A 31 -32.02 -29.67 -11.53
CA GLU A 31 -31.65 -28.65 -12.54
C GLU A 31 -31.80 -27.24 -12.04
N ASP A 32 -32.91 -26.93 -11.39
CA ASP A 32 -33.14 -25.60 -10.80
C ASP A 32 -32.10 -25.27 -9.71
N ASP A 33 -31.74 -26.24 -8.88
CA ASP A 33 -30.70 -26.09 -7.86
C ASP A 33 -29.32 -25.85 -8.48
N ILE A 34 -29.00 -26.57 -9.55
CA ILE A 34 -27.74 -26.38 -10.30
C ILE A 34 -27.70 -24.99 -10.94
N ASP A 35 -28.79 -24.56 -11.58
CA ASP A 35 -28.90 -23.21 -12.17
C ASP A 35 -28.76 -22.13 -11.10
N GLY A 36 -29.38 -22.34 -9.93
CA GLY A 36 -29.23 -21.47 -8.78
C GLY A 36 -27.79 -21.37 -8.26
N LEU A 37 -27.07 -22.48 -8.26
CA LEU A 37 -25.64 -22.53 -7.89
C LEU A 37 -24.78 -21.75 -8.90
N TYR A 38 -25.04 -21.87 -10.18
CA TYR A 38 -24.34 -21.09 -11.21
C TYR A 38 -24.57 -19.60 -11.06
N VAL A 39 -25.81 -19.18 -10.80
CA VAL A 39 -26.14 -17.77 -10.56
C VAL A 39 -25.43 -17.24 -9.33
N ARG A 40 -25.42 -17.99 -8.23
CA ARG A 40 -24.72 -17.61 -7.00
C ARG A 40 -23.21 -17.55 -7.20
N ALA A 41 -22.63 -18.49 -7.92
CA ALA A 41 -21.21 -18.50 -8.25
C ALA A 41 -20.81 -17.27 -9.07
N GLU A 42 -21.64 -16.88 -10.03
CA GLU A 42 -21.42 -15.70 -10.85
C GLU A 42 -21.54 -14.41 -10.03
N GLU A 43 -22.52 -14.33 -9.14
CA GLU A 43 -22.65 -13.21 -8.19
C GLU A 43 -21.49 -13.10 -7.23
N MET A 44 -21.01 -14.25 -6.68
CA MET A 44 -19.83 -14.29 -5.82
C MET A 44 -18.58 -13.84 -6.56
N LYS A 45 -18.41 -14.28 -7.80
CA LYS A 45 -17.30 -13.86 -8.66
C LYS A 45 -17.30 -12.34 -8.85
N LYS A 46 -18.44 -11.76 -9.19
CA LYS A 46 -18.60 -10.30 -9.34
C LYS A 46 -18.28 -9.56 -8.04
N ARG A 47 -18.76 -10.09 -6.92
CA ARG A 47 -18.51 -9.51 -5.60
C ARG A 47 -17.05 -9.55 -5.23
N LEU A 48 -16.38 -10.69 -5.46
CA LEU A 48 -14.95 -10.85 -5.20
C LEU A 48 -14.11 -9.93 -6.09
N MET A 49 -14.47 -9.79 -7.35
CA MET A 49 -13.79 -8.86 -8.25
C MET A 49 -13.95 -7.40 -7.80
N ALA A 50 -15.16 -7.01 -7.39
CA ALA A 50 -15.43 -5.66 -6.88
C ALA A 50 -14.65 -5.40 -5.58
N GLN A 51 -14.63 -6.33 -4.64
CA GLN A 51 -13.85 -6.23 -3.40
C GLN A 51 -12.35 -6.18 -3.68
N SER A 52 -11.85 -7.03 -4.57
CA SER A 52 -10.43 -7.02 -4.96
C SER A 52 -10.02 -5.69 -5.55
N ASN A 53 -10.83 -5.13 -6.44
CA ASN A 53 -10.56 -3.83 -7.05
C ASN A 53 -10.59 -2.71 -6.02
N GLU A 54 -11.52 -2.74 -5.08
CA GLU A 54 -11.60 -1.78 -3.98
C GLU A 54 -10.38 -1.87 -3.06
N GLU A 55 -9.97 -3.08 -2.70
CA GLU A 55 -8.79 -3.29 -1.85
C GLU A 55 -7.49 -2.91 -2.55
N VAL A 56 -7.36 -3.22 -3.83
CA VAL A 56 -6.22 -2.79 -4.64
C VAL A 56 -6.14 -1.27 -4.70
N GLU A 57 -7.26 -0.58 -4.88
CA GLU A 57 -7.31 0.88 -4.89
C GLU A 57 -6.92 1.47 -3.53
N LYS A 58 -7.43 0.91 -2.43
CA LYS A 58 -7.03 1.31 -1.07
C LYS A 58 -5.54 1.09 -0.82
N LEU A 59 -5.02 -0.07 -1.21
CA LEU A 59 -3.60 -0.38 -1.07
C LEU A 59 -2.74 0.60 -1.88
N LYS A 60 -3.15 0.90 -3.10
CA LYS A 60 -2.48 1.86 -3.96
C LYS A 60 -2.42 3.25 -3.32
N GLN A 61 -3.54 3.72 -2.75
CA GLN A 61 -3.59 5.00 -2.04
C GLN A 61 -2.72 4.99 -0.80
N GLN A 62 -2.70 3.90 -0.03
CA GLN A 62 -1.82 3.75 1.13
C GLN A 62 -0.35 3.77 0.75
N VAL A 63 0.04 3.09 -0.31
CA VAL A 63 1.42 3.09 -0.82
C VAL A 63 1.84 4.48 -1.27
N ILE A 64 0.97 5.21 -1.96
CA ILE A 64 1.24 6.59 -2.38
C ILE A 64 1.38 7.50 -1.16
N ALA A 65 0.49 7.38 -0.18
CA ALA A 65 0.57 8.17 1.05
C ALA A 65 1.85 7.89 1.84
N MET A 66 2.24 6.63 1.96
CA MET A 66 3.49 6.23 2.61
C MET A 66 4.72 6.75 1.85
N ALA A 67 4.71 6.65 0.53
CA ALA A 67 5.81 7.17 -0.30
C ALA A 67 5.94 8.69 -0.18
N ASN A 68 4.84 9.42 -0.15
CA ASN A 68 4.84 10.86 0.04
C ASN A 68 5.32 11.26 1.44
N GLU A 69 4.92 10.53 2.47
CA GLU A 69 5.38 10.75 3.84
C GLU A 69 6.88 10.48 3.97
N GLU A 70 7.36 9.38 3.39
CA GLU A 70 8.78 9.04 3.39
C GLU A 70 9.60 10.10 2.63
N ALA A 71 9.12 10.52 1.46
CA ALA A 71 9.75 11.57 0.69
C ALA A 71 9.84 12.89 1.49
N LYS A 72 8.78 13.25 2.18
CA LYS A 72 8.75 14.43 3.06
C LYS A 72 9.77 14.31 4.19
N GLN A 73 9.85 13.16 4.85
CA GLN A 73 10.83 12.91 5.90
C GLN A 73 12.26 13.01 5.39
N ILE A 74 12.54 12.47 4.20
CA ILE A 74 13.86 12.55 3.56
C ILE A 74 14.22 14.01 3.28
N VAL A 75 13.30 14.78 2.71
CA VAL A 75 13.51 16.20 2.43
C VAL A 75 13.71 17.01 3.71
N ASP A 76 12.88 16.79 4.73
CA ASP A 76 12.99 17.49 6.01
C ASP A 76 14.31 17.16 6.71
N SER A 77 14.71 15.89 6.70
CA SER A 77 16.01 15.47 7.25
C SER A 77 17.19 16.09 6.49
N ALA A 78 17.15 16.08 5.17
CA ALA A 78 18.19 16.69 4.35
C ALA A 78 18.28 18.21 4.58
N ARG A 79 17.13 18.87 4.74
CA ARG A 79 17.09 20.29 5.05
C ARG A 79 17.69 20.59 6.44
N ALA A 80 17.32 19.81 7.45
CA ALA A 80 17.86 19.95 8.80
C ALA A 80 19.38 19.72 8.84
N GLU A 81 19.86 18.72 8.13
CA GLU A 81 21.30 18.45 7.99
C GLU A 81 22.02 19.59 7.28
N ALA A 82 21.44 20.10 6.20
CA ALA A 82 22.00 21.23 5.46
C ALA A 82 22.05 22.51 6.31
N GLU A 83 21.00 22.78 7.08
CA GLU A 83 20.97 23.93 8.02
C GLU A 83 22.03 23.78 9.10
N ALA A 84 22.16 22.60 9.71
CA ALA A 84 23.17 22.33 10.72
C ALA A 84 24.60 22.46 10.15
N GLU A 85 24.83 21.94 8.96
CA GLU A 85 26.13 22.06 8.28
C GLU A 85 26.44 23.51 7.91
N SER A 86 25.45 24.25 7.42
CA SER A 86 25.56 25.68 7.11
C SER A 86 25.92 26.51 8.35
N GLU A 87 25.27 26.25 9.47
CA GLU A 87 25.56 26.88 10.75
C GLU A 87 26.98 26.57 11.22
N LYS A 88 27.40 25.33 11.14
CA LYS A 88 28.74 24.90 11.49
C LYS A 88 29.81 25.54 10.62
N ILE A 89 29.59 25.62 9.31
CA ILE A 89 30.48 26.34 8.39
C ILE A 89 30.54 27.81 8.75
N GLY A 90 29.42 28.44 9.08
CA GLY A 90 29.36 29.82 9.52
C GLY A 90 30.17 30.08 10.82
N GLU A 91 30.04 29.19 11.81
CA GLU A 91 30.81 29.27 13.05
C GLU A 91 32.33 29.10 12.82
N MET A 92 32.70 28.12 11.99
CA MET A 92 34.10 27.91 11.60
C MET A 92 34.66 29.14 10.87
N GLY A 93 33.86 29.72 9.98
CA GLY A 93 34.25 30.95 9.28
C GLY A 93 34.47 32.10 10.23
N ARG A 94 33.57 32.33 11.17
CA ARG A 94 33.72 33.38 12.21
C ARG A 94 34.94 33.14 13.09
N ALA A 95 35.17 31.88 13.49
CA ALA A 95 36.36 31.50 14.28
C ALA A 95 37.66 31.78 13.49
N ASN A 96 37.67 31.41 12.21
CA ASN A 96 38.82 31.64 11.33
C ASN A 96 39.10 33.15 11.13
N VAL A 97 38.04 33.94 10.95
CA VAL A 97 38.18 35.41 10.83
C VAL A 97 38.72 36.02 12.13
N ALA A 98 38.20 35.59 13.29
CA ALA A 98 38.71 36.05 14.59
C ALA A 98 40.17 35.70 14.80
N LYS A 99 40.58 34.46 14.45
CA LYS A 99 41.97 34.00 14.51
C LYS A 99 42.88 34.82 13.56
N LEU A 100 42.41 35.06 12.36
CA LEU A 100 43.15 35.88 11.39
C LEU A 100 43.33 37.33 11.89
N LYS A 101 42.32 37.96 12.45
CA LYS A 101 42.40 39.31 13.07
C LYS A 101 43.41 39.31 14.21
N LYS A 102 43.36 38.31 15.08
CA LYS A 102 44.32 38.20 16.17
C LYS A 102 45.76 38.05 15.66
N ASN A 103 46.01 37.24 14.64
CA ASN A 103 47.31 37.08 14.03
C ASN A 103 47.81 38.33 13.35
N ILE A 104 46.96 39.08 12.67
CA ILE A 104 47.27 40.35 12.04
C ILE A 104 47.68 41.37 13.11
N ASN A 105 46.89 41.51 14.20
CA ASN A 105 47.19 42.42 15.28
C ASN A 105 48.53 42.07 15.98
N SER A 106 48.79 40.80 16.24
CA SER A 106 50.07 40.33 16.83
C SER A 106 51.25 40.63 15.91
N SER A 107 51.08 40.38 14.62
CA SER A 107 52.16 40.67 13.64
C SER A 107 52.41 42.17 13.48
N PHE A 108 51.35 42.96 13.53
CA PHE A 108 51.44 44.40 13.49
C PHE A 108 52.18 44.96 14.71
N GLU A 109 51.82 44.52 15.93
CA GLU A 109 52.51 44.92 17.16
C GLU A 109 53.97 44.50 17.14
N ALA A 110 54.29 43.27 16.69
CA ALA A 110 55.67 42.80 16.56
C ALA A 110 56.48 43.66 15.55
N ALA A 111 55.87 44.03 14.44
CA ALA A 111 56.47 44.87 13.42
C ALA A 111 56.73 46.32 13.97
N VAL A 112 55.81 46.87 14.71
CA VAL A 112 55.96 48.15 15.36
C VAL A 112 57.06 48.12 16.39
N ASP A 113 57.13 47.10 17.24
CA ASP A 113 58.17 46.93 18.24
C ASP A 113 59.55 46.78 17.59
N ASN A 114 59.69 46.06 16.50
CA ASN A 114 60.91 45.94 15.75
C ASN A 114 61.39 47.27 15.17
N ILE A 115 60.46 48.03 14.61
CA ILE A 115 60.80 49.35 14.07
C ILE A 115 61.26 50.29 15.21
N VAL A 116 60.57 50.32 16.33
CA VAL A 116 60.91 51.14 17.51
C VAL A 116 62.30 50.73 18.02
N LYS A 117 62.60 49.45 18.15
CA LYS A 117 63.92 48.95 18.58
C LYS A 117 65.02 49.31 17.60
N THR A 118 64.72 49.24 16.31
CA THR A 118 65.71 49.63 15.27
C THR A 118 66.01 51.15 15.28
N ILE A 119 65.01 51.94 15.55
CA ILE A 119 65.14 53.42 15.62
C ILE A 119 65.85 53.85 16.92
N LEU A 120 65.49 53.25 18.04
CA LEU A 120 65.99 53.59 19.36
C LEU A 120 67.28 52.89 19.78
N GLY A 121 67.51 51.76 19.16
CA GLY A 121 68.69 50.93 19.44
C GLY A 121 69.86 51.36 18.66
#